data_7ccf1a626b9dbe15317fe25f6414e61d
#
_entry.id   7ccf1a626b9dbe15317fe25f6414e61d
#
_cell.length_a   1.000
_cell.length_b   1.000
_cell.length_c   1.000
_cell.angle_alpha   90.00
_cell.angle_beta   90.00
_cell.angle_gamma   90.00
#
_symmetry.space_group_name_H-M   'P 1'
#
loop_
_entity.id
_entity.type
_entity.pdbx_description
1 polymer ?
#
loop_
_entity_poly.entity_id
_entity_poly.type
_entity_poly.pdbx_seq_one_letter_code
_entity_poly.pdbx_strand_id
1 'polypeptide(L)'
;CTPGIIMKVWPLFDQPFVTEKEVNKALNSNLCRCTGYKKITKSCLTAAEALRNNGNLELPNYSGKVGESLPKYDSLRLAVGEAPYVADLKFEGMVHGALKFSEHPRAKVLKINTDKAEKMDGVLQIFTAKDIPGERFTGLIVPDWPLMVSEGETTRYLGDVLAGVVAETEKQAREAVDSIDVEYEILTPVTDASEA
;
A
#
# COMPACT_ATOMS: atom_id res chain seq x y z
N CYS A 1 3.88 -4.92 -11.23
CA CYS A 1 4.58 -5.25 -12.50
C CYS A 1 3.62 -5.50 -13.66
N THR A 2 2.54 -6.26 -13.47
CA THR A 2 1.63 -6.70 -14.56
C THR A 2 1.09 -5.55 -15.41
N PRO A 3 0.52 -4.45 -14.87
CA PRO A 3 0.03 -3.35 -15.70
C PRO A 3 1.10 -2.73 -16.58
N GLY A 4 2.30 -2.49 -16.03
CA GLY A 4 3.42 -1.95 -16.81
C GLY A 4 3.90 -2.88 -17.91
N ILE A 5 3.90 -4.19 -17.67
CA ILE A 5 4.23 -5.21 -18.68
C ILE A 5 3.20 -5.16 -19.83
N ILE A 6 1.90 -5.18 -19.50
CA ILE A 6 0.83 -5.12 -20.48
C ILE A 6 0.96 -3.85 -21.34
N MET A 7 1.11 -2.70 -20.71
CA MET A 7 1.26 -1.42 -21.43
C MET A 7 2.48 -1.37 -22.33
N LYS A 8 3.56 -2.07 -21.99
CA LYS A 8 4.78 -2.13 -22.80
C LYS A 8 4.68 -3.07 -23.99
N VAL A 9 3.96 -4.16 -23.86
CA VAL A 9 3.82 -5.13 -24.94
C VAL A 9 2.64 -4.83 -25.85
N TRP A 10 1.64 -4.08 -25.38
CA TRP A 10 0.42 -3.76 -26.12
C TRP A 10 0.70 -3.23 -27.54
N PRO A 11 1.60 -2.25 -27.75
CA PRO A 11 1.88 -1.74 -29.10
C PRO A 11 2.49 -2.77 -30.08
N LEU A 12 3.03 -3.88 -29.55
CA LEU A 12 3.56 -4.95 -30.41
C LEU A 12 2.44 -5.73 -31.10
N PHE A 13 1.23 -5.75 -30.52
CA PHE A 13 0.12 -6.52 -31.04
C PHE A 13 -0.50 -5.93 -32.32
N ASP A 14 -0.20 -4.66 -32.63
CA ASP A 14 -0.57 -4.03 -33.90
C ASP A 14 0.34 -4.46 -35.05
N GLN A 15 1.45 -5.15 -34.76
CA GLN A 15 2.40 -5.63 -35.76
C GLN A 15 1.93 -6.96 -36.36
N PRO A 16 2.17 -7.21 -37.65
CA PRO A 16 1.76 -8.47 -38.30
C PRO A 16 2.41 -9.72 -37.69
N PHE A 17 3.61 -9.56 -37.13
CA PHE A 17 4.31 -10.64 -36.44
C PHE A 17 5.04 -10.06 -35.20
N VAL A 18 5.00 -10.82 -34.12
CA VAL A 18 5.71 -10.48 -32.88
C VAL A 18 6.73 -11.58 -32.59
N THR A 19 7.97 -11.21 -32.41
CA THR A 19 9.08 -12.13 -32.12
C THR A 19 9.46 -12.06 -30.64
N GLU A 20 10.08 -13.12 -30.13
CA GLU A 20 10.63 -13.16 -28.77
C GLU A 20 11.61 -12.01 -28.51
N LYS A 21 12.43 -11.66 -29.51
CA LYS A 21 13.40 -10.57 -29.42
C LYS A 21 12.71 -9.21 -29.21
N GLU A 22 11.59 -8.96 -29.88
CA GLU A 22 10.82 -7.72 -29.75
C GLU A 22 10.14 -7.64 -28.40
N VAL A 23 9.54 -8.73 -27.93
CA VAL A 23 8.96 -8.81 -26.57
C VAL A 23 10.03 -8.53 -25.52
N ASN A 24 11.17 -9.20 -25.59
CA ASN A 24 12.26 -9.01 -24.65
C ASN A 24 12.81 -7.57 -24.68
N LYS A 25 12.92 -6.97 -25.88
CA LYS A 25 13.33 -5.57 -26.05
C LYS A 25 12.31 -4.62 -25.40
N ALA A 26 11.01 -4.84 -25.59
CA ALA A 26 9.95 -4.02 -24.98
C ALA A 26 9.98 -4.10 -23.45
N LEU A 27 10.25 -5.29 -22.90
CA LEU A 27 10.30 -5.55 -21.47
C LEU A 27 11.61 -5.14 -20.78
N ASN A 28 12.60 -4.68 -21.51
CA ASN A 28 13.94 -4.38 -20.97
C ASN A 28 13.93 -3.33 -19.85
N SER A 29 12.96 -2.42 -19.87
CA SER A 29 12.75 -1.40 -18.82
C SER A 29 11.81 -1.84 -17.68
N ASN A 30 11.25 -3.04 -17.74
CA ASN A 30 10.32 -3.56 -16.74
C ASN A 30 11.02 -4.59 -15.86
N LEU A 31 11.52 -4.16 -14.70
CA LEU A 31 12.12 -5.08 -13.74
C LEU A 31 11.05 -5.97 -13.10
N CYS A 32 11.21 -7.29 -13.25
CA CYS A 32 10.44 -8.31 -12.55
C CYS A 32 11.37 -9.26 -11.80
N ARG A 33 11.40 -9.20 -10.48
CA ARG A 33 12.25 -10.04 -9.64
C ARG A 33 11.73 -11.49 -9.51
N CYS A 34 10.43 -11.74 -9.79
CA CYS A 34 9.74 -12.96 -9.39
C CYS A 34 9.69 -14.05 -10.48
N THR A 35 9.56 -13.67 -11.77
CA THR A 35 9.11 -14.59 -12.84
C THR A 35 10.23 -15.17 -13.71
N GLY A 36 11.39 -14.52 -13.76
CA GLY A 36 12.46 -14.86 -14.70
C GLY A 36 12.10 -14.64 -16.18
N TYR A 37 11.02 -13.89 -16.43
CA TYR A 37 10.52 -13.44 -17.74
C TYR A 37 10.04 -14.53 -18.73
N LYS A 38 10.51 -15.76 -18.70
CA LYS A 38 10.18 -16.82 -19.68
C LYS A 38 8.69 -17.02 -19.87
N LYS A 39 7.92 -17.09 -18.75
CA LYS A 39 6.45 -17.24 -18.82
C LYS A 39 5.79 -15.98 -19.39
N ILE A 40 6.29 -14.80 -19.05
CA ILE A 40 5.77 -13.51 -19.55
C ILE A 40 5.97 -13.46 -21.08
N THR A 41 7.20 -13.70 -21.56
CA THR A 41 7.51 -13.71 -22.98
C THR A 41 6.64 -14.70 -23.75
N LYS A 42 6.51 -15.94 -23.24
CA LYS A 42 5.63 -16.95 -23.83
C LYS A 42 4.18 -16.48 -23.89
N SER A 43 3.65 -15.92 -22.80
CA SER A 43 2.27 -15.41 -22.77
C SER A 43 2.05 -14.27 -23.76
N CYS A 44 3.01 -13.37 -23.93
CA CYS A 44 2.93 -12.30 -24.94
C CYS A 44 2.86 -12.86 -26.35
N LEU A 45 3.68 -13.85 -26.68
CA LEU A 45 3.67 -14.50 -28.00
C LEU A 45 2.34 -15.24 -28.25
N THR A 46 1.85 -15.97 -27.25
CA THR A 46 0.55 -16.67 -27.31
C THR A 46 -0.59 -15.67 -27.49
N ALA A 47 -0.58 -14.53 -26.78
CA ALA A 47 -1.62 -13.51 -26.94
C ALA A 47 -1.57 -12.86 -28.32
N ALA A 48 -0.37 -12.56 -28.85
CA ALA A 48 -0.21 -12.02 -30.20
C ALA A 48 -0.71 -12.99 -31.28
N GLU A 49 -0.50 -14.28 -31.11
CA GLU A 49 -1.02 -15.32 -32.00
C GLU A 49 -2.54 -15.44 -31.91
N ALA A 50 -3.09 -15.45 -30.69
CA ALA A 50 -4.55 -15.51 -30.49
C ALA A 50 -5.25 -14.30 -31.12
N LEU A 51 -4.71 -13.10 -30.98
CA LEU A 51 -5.28 -11.89 -31.60
C LEU A 51 -5.30 -11.98 -33.13
N ARG A 52 -4.26 -12.55 -33.74
CA ARG A 52 -4.24 -12.82 -35.22
C ARG A 52 -5.26 -13.84 -35.63
N ASN A 53 -5.58 -14.79 -34.76
CA ASN A 53 -6.55 -15.87 -35.03
C ASN A 53 -7.97 -15.50 -34.50
N ASN A 54 -8.36 -14.23 -34.62
CA ASN A 54 -9.67 -13.71 -34.20
C ASN A 54 -9.98 -13.93 -32.68
N GLY A 55 -8.97 -13.89 -31.85
CA GLY A 55 -9.12 -14.04 -30.41
C GLY A 55 -9.27 -15.48 -29.93
N ASN A 56 -9.13 -16.47 -30.81
CA ASN A 56 -9.22 -17.88 -30.42
C ASN A 56 -7.99 -18.30 -29.62
N LEU A 57 -8.16 -18.49 -28.33
CA LEU A 57 -7.16 -19.03 -27.42
C LEU A 57 -7.65 -20.37 -26.87
N GLU A 58 -6.97 -21.45 -27.24
CA GLU A 58 -7.22 -22.73 -26.62
C GLU A 58 -6.66 -22.74 -25.20
N LEU A 59 -7.53 -22.80 -24.22
CA LEU A 59 -7.15 -22.96 -22.83
C LEU A 59 -6.77 -24.42 -22.58
N PRO A 60 -5.67 -24.68 -21.85
CA PRO A 60 -5.31 -26.03 -21.46
C PRO A 60 -6.41 -26.71 -20.66
N ASN A 61 -6.69 -27.97 -20.96
CA ASN A 61 -7.57 -28.80 -20.14
C ASN A 61 -6.76 -29.34 -18.95
N TYR A 62 -7.07 -28.87 -17.76
CA TYR A 62 -6.37 -29.26 -16.53
C TYR A 62 -7.02 -30.48 -15.88
N SER A 63 -6.22 -31.48 -15.57
CA SER A 63 -6.68 -32.69 -14.86
C SER A 63 -6.59 -32.56 -13.34
N GLY A 64 -5.89 -31.55 -12.84
CA GLY A 64 -5.61 -31.34 -11.42
C GLY A 64 -4.52 -32.26 -10.84
N LYS A 65 -3.77 -32.95 -11.69
CA LYS A 65 -2.69 -33.86 -11.25
C LYS A 65 -1.45 -33.12 -10.81
N VAL A 66 -0.67 -33.77 -9.94
CA VAL A 66 0.66 -33.27 -9.53
C VAL A 66 1.56 -33.12 -10.77
N GLY A 67 2.26 -31.99 -10.86
CA GLY A 67 3.12 -31.64 -11.99
C GLY A 67 2.48 -30.77 -13.06
N GLU A 68 1.18 -30.55 -13.02
CA GLU A 68 0.52 -29.60 -13.91
C GLU A 68 0.76 -28.15 -13.50
N SER A 69 0.90 -27.27 -14.50
CA SER A 69 1.02 -25.82 -14.29
C SER A 69 -0.38 -25.20 -14.21
N LEU A 70 -1.05 -25.35 -13.08
CA LEU A 70 -2.37 -24.76 -12.88
C LEU A 70 -2.28 -23.22 -12.81
N PRO A 71 -3.25 -22.47 -13.35
CA PRO A 71 -3.35 -21.05 -13.13
C PRO A 71 -3.71 -20.77 -11.65
N LYS A 72 -3.28 -19.62 -11.14
CA LYS A 72 -3.74 -19.12 -9.86
C LYS A 72 -5.27 -18.92 -9.95
N TYR A 73 -6.03 -19.39 -8.95
CA TYR A 73 -7.51 -19.46 -9.00
C TYR A 73 -8.18 -18.09 -9.25
N ASP A 74 -7.58 -16.97 -8.82
CA ASP A 74 -8.09 -15.62 -8.99
C ASP A 74 -7.34 -14.82 -10.09
N SER A 75 -6.46 -15.48 -10.87
CA SER A 75 -5.57 -14.81 -11.82
C SER A 75 -6.30 -14.01 -12.89
N LEU A 76 -7.41 -14.49 -13.40
CA LEU A 76 -8.18 -13.80 -14.43
C LEU A 76 -8.80 -12.51 -13.88
N ARG A 77 -9.46 -12.57 -12.72
CA ARG A 77 -10.06 -11.40 -12.09
C ARG A 77 -9.04 -10.33 -11.76
N LEU A 78 -7.83 -10.74 -11.28
CA LEU A 78 -6.72 -9.83 -11.04
C LEU A 78 -6.21 -9.20 -12.35
N ALA A 79 -6.09 -10.01 -13.41
CA ALA A 79 -5.56 -9.53 -14.70
C ALA A 79 -6.48 -8.52 -15.39
N VAL A 80 -7.80 -8.68 -15.26
CA VAL A 80 -8.81 -7.78 -15.85
C VAL A 80 -9.26 -6.66 -14.89
N GLY A 81 -8.68 -6.59 -13.68
CA GLY A 81 -8.99 -5.53 -12.71
C GLY A 81 -10.33 -5.72 -11.97
N GLU A 82 -10.91 -6.91 -11.98
CA GLU A 82 -12.18 -7.21 -11.30
C GLU A 82 -12.01 -7.64 -9.84
N ALA A 83 -10.78 -7.97 -9.42
CA ALA A 83 -10.50 -8.33 -8.04
C ALA A 83 -10.21 -7.05 -7.22
N PRO A 84 -11.07 -6.67 -6.28
CA PRO A 84 -10.84 -5.48 -5.47
C PRO A 84 -9.70 -5.73 -4.47
N TYR A 85 -8.88 -4.72 -4.25
CA TYR A 85 -7.97 -4.64 -3.12
C TYR A 85 -8.72 -4.11 -1.89
N VAL A 86 -8.15 -4.27 -0.71
CA VAL A 86 -8.76 -3.77 0.54
C VAL A 86 -9.08 -2.27 0.45
N ALA A 87 -8.21 -1.48 -0.17
CA ALA A 87 -8.43 -0.04 -0.35
C ALA A 87 -9.60 0.33 -1.30
N ASP A 88 -10.04 -0.61 -2.15
CA ASP A 88 -11.15 -0.39 -3.07
C ASP A 88 -12.52 -0.73 -2.43
N LEU A 89 -12.49 -1.42 -1.28
CA LEU A 89 -13.72 -1.84 -0.62
C LEU A 89 -14.52 -0.65 -0.10
N LYS A 90 -15.81 -0.66 -0.36
CA LYS A 90 -16.78 0.33 0.12
C LYS A 90 -17.94 -0.39 0.78
N PHE A 91 -18.29 0.06 1.98
CA PHE A 91 -19.41 -0.49 2.74
C PHE A 91 -20.35 0.64 3.14
N GLU A 92 -21.63 0.34 3.27
CA GLU A 92 -22.60 1.29 3.81
C GLU A 92 -22.24 1.66 5.24
N GLY A 93 -22.23 2.97 5.55
CA GLY A 93 -21.84 3.48 6.87
C GLY A 93 -20.33 3.40 7.16
N MET A 94 -19.48 3.09 6.17
CA MET A 94 -18.03 3.07 6.36
C MET A 94 -17.51 4.46 6.70
N VAL A 95 -16.68 4.52 7.73
CA VAL A 95 -15.95 5.72 8.14
C VAL A 95 -14.47 5.62 7.78
N HIS A 96 -13.78 6.74 7.76
CA HIS A 96 -12.40 6.83 7.32
C HIS A 96 -11.49 7.31 8.45
N GLY A 97 -10.36 6.65 8.60
CA GLY A 97 -9.34 7.00 9.59
C GLY A 97 -8.11 7.65 8.97
N ALA A 98 -7.52 8.61 9.67
CA ALA A 98 -6.21 9.16 9.37
C ALA A 98 -5.40 9.31 10.65
N LEU A 99 -4.06 9.27 10.54
CA LEU A 99 -3.16 9.34 11.69
C LEU A 99 -2.29 10.60 11.62
N LYS A 100 -2.16 11.30 12.75
CA LYS A 100 -1.17 12.35 12.97
C LYS A 100 0.13 11.70 13.38
N PHE A 101 1.14 11.88 12.56
CA PHE A 101 2.50 11.41 12.83
C PHE A 101 3.38 12.52 13.39
N SER A 102 4.42 12.12 14.10
CA SER A 102 5.47 13.04 14.51
C SER A 102 6.20 13.64 13.31
N GLU A 103 6.45 14.93 13.36
CA GLU A 103 7.23 15.69 12.37
C GLU A 103 8.73 15.69 12.67
N HIS A 104 9.11 15.20 13.87
CA HIS A 104 10.48 15.18 14.35
C HIS A 104 10.93 13.77 14.71
N PRO A 105 12.16 13.37 14.31
CA PRO A 105 12.68 12.03 14.60
C PRO A 105 12.93 11.80 16.09
N ARG A 106 13.18 12.86 16.85
CA ARG A 106 13.32 12.83 18.30
C ARG A 106 12.88 14.15 18.90
N ALA A 107 11.78 14.16 19.60
CA ALA A 107 11.24 15.32 20.27
C ALA A 107 10.38 14.90 21.45
N LYS A 108 10.39 15.67 22.52
CA LYS A 108 9.43 15.52 23.59
C LYS A 108 8.12 16.18 23.16
N VAL A 109 7.03 15.46 23.21
CA VAL A 109 5.68 15.98 22.94
C VAL A 109 5.22 16.75 24.16
N LEU A 110 5.09 18.06 24.04
CA LEU A 110 4.65 18.90 25.13
C LEU A 110 3.13 18.96 25.22
N LYS A 111 2.47 19.11 24.06
CA LYS A 111 1.02 19.24 23.97
C LYS A 111 0.51 18.79 22.62
N ILE A 112 -0.66 18.14 22.61
CA ILE A 112 -1.41 17.78 21.42
C ILE A 112 -2.75 18.51 21.48
N ASN A 113 -2.95 19.51 20.61
CA ASN A 113 -4.18 20.30 20.59
C ASN A 113 -5.10 19.83 19.46
N THR A 114 -6.21 19.22 19.82
CA THR A 114 -7.24 18.67 18.92
C THR A 114 -8.43 19.60 18.72
N ASP A 115 -8.51 20.74 19.43
CA ASP A 115 -9.70 21.63 19.49
C ASP A 115 -10.21 22.09 18.13
N LYS A 116 -9.30 22.31 17.17
CA LYS A 116 -9.66 22.72 15.81
C LYS A 116 -10.22 21.56 15.02
N ALA A 117 -9.57 20.39 15.11
CA ALA A 117 -9.96 19.18 14.40
C ALA A 117 -11.34 18.68 14.86
N GLU A 118 -11.61 18.71 16.17
CA GLU A 118 -12.89 18.28 16.76
C GLU A 118 -14.10 19.09 16.24
N LYS A 119 -13.88 20.34 15.83
CA LYS A 119 -14.94 21.24 15.36
C LYS A 119 -15.15 21.19 13.85
N MET A 120 -14.35 20.38 13.14
CA MET A 120 -14.46 20.27 11.69
C MET A 120 -15.65 19.40 11.30
N ASP A 121 -16.33 19.84 10.24
CA ASP A 121 -17.49 19.12 9.70
C ASP A 121 -17.10 17.71 9.24
N GLY A 122 -17.93 16.73 9.60
CA GLY A 122 -17.74 15.32 9.29
C GLY A 122 -16.70 14.60 10.14
N VAL A 123 -16.05 15.25 11.11
CA VAL A 123 -15.21 14.59 12.11
C VAL A 123 -16.10 13.93 13.16
N LEU A 124 -15.93 12.64 13.35
CA LEU A 124 -16.74 11.83 14.26
C LEU A 124 -16.04 11.61 15.60
N GLN A 125 -14.73 11.35 15.57
CA GLN A 125 -13.96 11.05 16.78
C GLN A 125 -12.48 11.34 16.56
N ILE A 126 -11.82 11.81 17.62
CA ILE A 126 -10.36 11.90 17.68
C ILE A 126 -9.87 11.03 18.84
N PHE A 127 -8.79 10.29 18.59
CA PHE A 127 -8.15 9.41 19.55
C PHE A 127 -6.73 9.87 19.83
N THR A 128 -6.33 9.82 21.07
CA THR A 128 -4.96 10.06 21.53
C THR A 128 -4.48 8.85 22.35
N ALA A 129 -3.26 8.89 22.84
CA ALA A 129 -2.72 7.84 23.70
C ALA A 129 -3.60 7.55 24.94
N LYS A 130 -4.39 8.52 25.39
CA LYS A 130 -5.28 8.40 26.57
C LYS A 130 -6.51 7.53 26.29
N ASP A 131 -6.88 7.38 25.03
CA ASP A 131 -8.10 6.69 24.59
C ASP A 131 -7.86 5.20 24.29
N ILE A 132 -6.62 4.72 24.38
CA ILE A 132 -6.28 3.31 24.16
C ILE A 132 -6.80 2.48 25.35
N PRO A 133 -7.73 1.53 25.12
CA PRO A 133 -8.45 0.86 26.21
C PRO A 133 -7.66 -0.29 26.86
N GLY A 134 -6.45 -0.57 26.42
CA GLY A 134 -5.66 -1.70 26.91
C GLY A 134 -4.20 -1.33 27.09
N GLU A 135 -3.33 -2.31 26.89
CA GLU A 135 -1.89 -2.14 26.91
C GLU A 135 -1.47 -1.20 25.76
N ARG A 136 -0.88 -0.07 26.11
CA ARG A 136 -0.44 0.94 25.16
C ARG A 136 0.93 0.64 24.55
N PHE A 137 1.72 -0.15 25.23
CA PHE A 137 3.05 -0.56 24.77
C PHE A 137 3.02 -1.97 24.19
N THR A 138 3.63 -2.16 23.04
CA THR A 138 3.79 -3.45 22.39
C THR A 138 5.27 -3.73 22.16
N GLY A 139 5.61 -4.97 21.83
CA GLY A 139 6.95 -5.40 21.50
C GLY A 139 7.02 -6.92 21.38
N LEU A 140 7.98 -7.42 20.62
CA LEU A 140 8.11 -8.85 20.41
C LEU A 140 8.68 -9.57 21.65
N ILE A 141 9.63 -8.94 22.35
CA ILE A 141 10.32 -9.48 23.52
C ILE A 141 10.16 -8.51 24.69
N VAL A 142 10.37 -7.22 24.47
CA VAL A 142 10.21 -6.15 25.43
C VAL A 142 9.09 -5.25 24.96
N PRO A 143 8.03 -5.01 25.77
CA PRO A 143 6.92 -4.13 25.42
C PRO A 143 7.33 -2.66 25.61
N ASP A 144 8.19 -2.15 24.73
CA ASP A 144 8.75 -0.80 24.81
C ASP A 144 8.30 0.12 23.66
N TRP A 145 7.44 -0.38 22.74
CA TRP A 145 6.95 0.37 21.60
C TRP A 145 5.54 0.92 21.86
N PRO A 146 5.37 2.25 21.99
CA PRO A 146 4.05 2.83 22.20
C PRO A 146 3.21 2.76 20.91
N LEU A 147 1.95 2.38 21.03
CA LEU A 147 0.97 2.44 19.93
C LEU A 147 0.68 3.89 19.52
N MET A 148 0.64 4.79 20.50
CA MET A 148 0.60 6.23 20.34
C MET A 148 1.50 6.88 21.41
N VAL A 149 2.25 7.89 21.02
CA VAL A 149 3.10 8.68 21.93
C VAL A 149 2.22 9.70 22.63
N SER A 150 2.31 9.74 23.96
CA SER A 150 1.54 10.66 24.82
C SER A 150 2.26 11.99 25.02
N GLU A 151 1.50 13.00 25.45
CA GLU A 151 2.09 14.22 26.01
C GLU A 151 3.05 13.87 27.15
N GLY A 152 4.20 14.53 27.17
CA GLY A 152 5.30 14.29 28.12
C GLY A 152 6.28 13.20 27.68
N GLU A 153 5.97 12.39 26.68
CA GLU A 153 6.84 11.34 26.13
C GLU A 153 7.69 11.85 24.95
N THR A 154 8.72 11.09 24.63
CA THR A 154 9.65 11.42 23.55
C THR A 154 9.40 10.53 22.34
N THR A 155 9.29 11.13 21.16
CA THR A 155 9.22 10.42 19.88
C THR A 155 10.57 9.77 19.55
N ARG A 156 10.53 8.65 18.81
CA ARG A 156 11.70 7.82 18.49
C ARG A 156 12.04 7.85 17.01
N TYR A 157 11.09 8.22 16.15
CA TYR A 157 11.28 8.32 14.70
C TYR A 157 10.19 9.18 14.06
N LEU A 158 10.40 9.55 12.79
CA LEU A 158 9.37 10.16 11.94
C LEU A 158 8.31 9.10 11.62
N GLY A 159 7.14 9.19 12.18
CA GLY A 159 6.10 8.19 11.99
C GLY A 159 5.55 7.64 13.30
N ASP A 160 6.09 8.05 14.44
CA ASP A 160 5.42 7.84 15.72
C ASP A 160 4.04 8.48 15.68
N VAL A 161 3.02 7.71 16.04
CA VAL A 161 1.63 8.15 16.02
C VAL A 161 1.35 8.97 17.26
N LEU A 162 0.74 10.15 17.07
CA LEU A 162 0.38 11.08 18.15
C LEU A 162 -1.13 11.14 18.39
N ALA A 163 -1.90 11.09 17.30
CA ALA A 163 -3.37 11.07 17.35
C ALA A 163 -3.95 10.32 16.15
N GLY A 164 -5.18 9.88 16.25
CA GLY A 164 -5.97 9.30 15.17
C GLY A 164 -7.28 10.07 15.03
N VAL A 165 -7.69 10.35 13.80
CA VAL A 165 -8.98 10.99 13.47
C VAL A 165 -9.84 10.00 12.72
N VAL A 166 -11.13 9.96 13.06
CA VAL A 166 -12.17 9.25 12.32
C VAL A 166 -13.17 10.27 11.79
N ALA A 167 -13.45 10.20 10.50
CA ALA A 167 -14.38 11.10 9.82
C ALA A 167 -15.26 10.36 8.79
N GLU A 168 -16.30 11.03 8.30
CA GLU A 168 -17.23 10.48 7.30
C GLU A 168 -16.55 10.20 5.95
N THR A 169 -15.54 10.98 5.59
CA THR A 169 -14.79 10.82 4.34
C THR A 169 -13.29 10.84 4.58
N GLU A 170 -12.53 10.20 3.69
CA GLU A 170 -11.07 10.19 3.73
C GLU A 170 -10.48 11.61 3.67
N LYS A 171 -11.09 12.49 2.87
CA LYS A 171 -10.66 13.89 2.75
C LYS A 171 -10.79 14.61 4.08
N GLN A 172 -11.96 14.52 4.72
CA GLN A 172 -12.21 15.15 6.02
C GLN A 172 -11.26 14.61 7.11
N ALA A 173 -11.01 13.30 7.13
CA ALA A 173 -10.07 12.71 8.08
C ALA A 173 -8.65 13.28 7.92
N ARG A 174 -8.16 13.44 6.69
CA ARG A 174 -6.85 14.01 6.38
C ARG A 174 -6.76 15.50 6.73
N GLU A 175 -7.75 16.30 6.32
CA GLU A 175 -7.81 17.73 6.64
C GLU A 175 -7.87 17.98 8.16
N ALA A 176 -8.59 17.12 8.88
CA ALA A 176 -8.65 17.20 10.35
C ALA A 176 -7.30 16.84 11.00
N VAL A 177 -6.59 15.82 10.50
CA VAL A 177 -5.23 15.49 10.96
C VAL A 177 -4.28 16.67 10.78
N ASP A 178 -4.35 17.36 9.64
CA ASP A 178 -3.49 18.52 9.34
C ASP A 178 -3.80 19.70 10.27
N SER A 179 -5.01 19.78 10.84
CA SER A 179 -5.43 20.83 11.76
C SER A 179 -5.04 20.59 13.22
N ILE A 180 -4.52 19.38 13.55
CA ILE A 180 -4.00 19.07 14.89
C ILE A 180 -2.66 19.75 15.07
N ASP A 181 -2.60 20.69 16.01
CA ASP A 181 -1.36 21.39 16.40
C ASP A 181 -0.62 20.58 17.48
N VAL A 182 0.68 20.40 17.32
CA VAL A 182 1.52 19.70 18.30
C VAL A 182 2.69 20.59 18.69
N GLU A 183 2.86 20.78 20.01
CA GLU A 183 4.00 21.50 20.58
C GLU A 183 5.10 20.52 20.94
N TYR A 184 6.33 20.79 20.50
CA TYR A 184 7.48 19.94 20.72
C TYR A 184 8.64 20.67 21.40
N GLU A 185 9.37 19.95 22.24
CA GLU A 185 10.77 20.25 22.59
C GLU A 185 11.65 19.36 21.69
N ILE A 186 12.28 19.98 20.69
CA ILE A 186 13.09 19.24 19.71
C ILE A 186 14.39 18.80 20.36
N LEU A 187 14.72 17.51 20.23
CA LEU A 187 15.91 16.88 20.77
C LEU A 187 16.83 16.44 19.63
N THR A 188 18.13 16.37 19.91
CA THR A 188 19.10 15.86 18.94
C THR A 188 18.87 14.38 18.70
N PRO A 189 18.58 13.94 17.46
CA PRO A 189 18.44 12.54 17.15
C PRO A 189 19.81 11.84 17.16
N VAL A 190 19.83 10.59 17.59
CA VAL A 190 21.01 9.73 17.47
C VAL A 190 20.99 9.10 16.08
N THR A 191 21.93 9.48 15.23
CA THR A 191 22.01 9.02 13.83
C THR A 191 23.24 8.16 13.55
N ASP A 192 24.15 8.07 14.49
CA ASP A 192 25.35 7.24 14.43
C ASP A 192 25.27 6.15 15.52
N ALA A 193 25.53 4.90 15.14
CA ALA A 193 25.49 3.77 16.06
C ALA A 193 26.54 3.83 17.17
N SER A 194 27.63 4.58 16.94
CA SER A 194 28.68 4.79 17.96
C SER A 194 28.28 5.77 19.07
N GLU A 195 27.21 6.54 18.86
CA GLU A 195 26.66 7.52 19.81
C GLU A 195 25.41 7.02 20.54
N ALA A 196 24.98 5.77 20.26
CA ALA A 196 23.75 5.17 20.79
C ALA A 196 23.93 4.57 22.20
#